data_0b5285fc9486810e2aa56de33dca4ae0
#
_entry.id   0b5285fc9486810e2aa56de33dca4ae0
#
_cell.length_a   1.000
_cell.length_b   1.000
_cell.length_c   1.000
_cell.angle_alpha   90.00
_cell.angle_beta   90.00
_cell.angle_gamma   90.00
#
_symmetry.space_group_name_H-M   'P 1'
#
loop_
_entity.id
_entity.type
_entity.pdbx_description
1 polymer ?
#
loop_
_entity_poly.entity_id
_entity_poly.type
_entity_poly.pdbx_seq_one_letter_code
_entity_poly.pdbx_strand_id
1 'polypeptide(L)'
;MEKRNKFLSYLLPFRCIVFLLIFVVGASVVGKKTDAISNWWSVVASIVNIVTIWVLFFITKKQGSNYWELINYQKGKTTAKQIISMVVVILSVGMAGMFLAGYVCYGVIPYAAPMMIKPIPLWLAIINVVVLPITTAFAEEGLYLGCGVNQIKNKYMAIAAPAFFFALQHSFIPTLFDTKYIVYRFLS
;
A
#
# COMPACT_ATOMS: atom_id res chain seq x y z
N MET A 1 16.24 7.32 -23.80
CA MET A 1 16.59 6.43 -22.66
C MET A 1 16.55 7.27 -21.40
N GLU A 2 15.48 7.17 -20.66
CA GLU A 2 15.27 7.90 -19.41
C GLU A 2 16.30 7.45 -18.38
N LYS A 3 16.97 8.42 -17.73
CA LYS A 3 17.97 8.12 -16.68
C LYS A 3 17.26 7.49 -15.49
N ARG A 4 17.24 6.15 -15.43
CA ARG A 4 16.76 5.41 -14.26
C ARG A 4 17.56 5.85 -13.04
N ASN A 5 16.87 6.42 -12.07
CA ASN A 5 17.51 6.88 -10.84
C ASN A 5 17.42 5.78 -9.78
N LYS A 6 18.52 5.09 -9.54
CA LYS A 6 18.60 4.03 -8.53
C LYS A 6 18.19 4.48 -7.12
N PHE A 7 18.33 5.77 -6.82
CA PHE A 7 17.94 6.32 -5.52
C PHE A 7 16.44 6.16 -5.26
N LEU A 8 15.60 6.24 -6.30
CA LEU A 8 14.15 6.10 -6.15
C LEU A 8 13.74 4.71 -5.65
N SER A 9 14.47 3.65 -6.02
CA SER A 9 14.14 2.30 -5.54
C SER A 9 14.41 2.10 -4.05
N TYR A 10 15.28 2.91 -3.44
CA TYR A 10 15.49 2.89 -1.99
C TYR A 10 14.30 3.46 -1.18
N LEU A 11 13.34 4.11 -1.85
CA LEU A 11 12.11 4.57 -1.21
C LEU A 11 11.10 3.43 -0.96
N LEU A 12 11.27 2.26 -1.56
CA LEU A 12 10.33 1.13 -1.41
C LEU A 12 10.04 0.75 0.06
N PRO A 13 11.05 0.66 0.97
CA PRO A 13 10.79 0.37 2.37
C PRO A 13 10.21 1.55 3.17
N PHE A 14 10.17 2.76 2.58
CA PHE A 14 9.80 3.99 3.29
C PHE A 14 8.46 3.87 4.03
N ARG A 15 7.41 3.41 3.34
CA ARG A 15 6.08 3.28 3.96
C ARG A 15 6.05 2.23 5.09
N CYS A 16 6.74 1.11 4.91
CA CYS A 16 6.84 0.08 5.95
C CYS A 16 7.47 0.67 7.23
N ILE A 17 8.56 1.43 7.08
CA ILE A 17 9.25 2.07 8.18
C ILE A 17 8.34 3.11 8.85
N VAL A 18 7.67 3.95 8.06
CA VAL A 18 6.79 5.00 8.60
C VAL A 18 5.62 4.39 9.35
N PHE A 19 4.95 3.36 8.82
CA PHE A 19 3.87 2.66 9.53
C PHE A 19 4.36 2.05 10.84
N LEU A 20 5.49 1.35 10.80
CA LEU A 20 6.08 0.75 12.00
C LEU A 20 6.36 1.81 13.07
N LEU A 21 7.00 2.91 12.68
CA LEU A 21 7.33 3.99 13.60
C LEU A 21 6.09 4.66 14.19
N ILE A 22 5.06 4.94 13.39
CA ILE A 22 3.82 5.57 13.88
C ILE A 22 3.13 4.67 14.91
N PHE A 23 3.02 3.37 14.64
CA PHE A 23 2.39 2.45 15.58
C PHE A 23 3.20 2.27 16.85
N VAL A 24 4.52 2.11 16.76
CA VAL A 24 5.40 1.93 17.93
C VAL A 24 5.47 3.21 18.76
N VAL A 25 5.74 4.35 18.15
CA VAL A 25 5.81 5.64 18.85
C VAL A 25 4.45 6.04 19.40
N GLY A 26 3.40 5.89 18.60
CA GLY A 26 2.03 6.19 19.03
C GLY A 26 1.60 5.35 20.22
N ALA A 27 1.90 4.04 20.23
CA ALA A 27 1.62 3.18 21.39
C ALA A 27 2.39 3.63 22.63
N SER A 28 3.65 4.02 22.48
CA SER A 28 4.47 4.53 23.57
C SER A 28 3.94 5.84 24.13
N VAL A 29 3.53 6.77 23.29
CA VAL A 29 2.99 8.09 23.69
C VAL A 29 1.64 7.94 24.40
N VAL A 30 0.77 7.05 23.91
CA VAL A 30 -0.56 6.84 24.51
C VAL A 30 -0.49 5.94 25.75
N GLY A 31 0.67 5.31 26.02
CA GLY A 31 0.85 4.38 27.14
C GLY A 31 -0.03 3.13 27.03
N LYS A 32 -0.44 2.76 25.82
CA LYS A 32 -1.32 1.63 25.53
C LYS A 32 -0.67 0.66 24.56
N LYS A 33 -1.22 -0.55 24.48
CA LYS A 33 -0.82 -1.52 23.46
C LYS A 33 -1.13 -0.99 22.06
N THR A 34 -0.34 -1.43 21.07
CA THR A 34 -0.49 -1.06 19.66
C THR A 34 -1.91 -1.27 19.11
N ASP A 35 -2.64 -2.25 19.65
CA ASP A 35 -4.05 -2.53 19.29
C ASP A 35 -4.99 -1.33 19.47
N ALA A 36 -4.72 -0.46 20.45
CA ALA A 36 -5.55 0.72 20.66
C ALA A 36 -5.42 1.73 19.51
N ILE A 37 -4.26 1.78 18.86
CA ILE A 37 -3.99 2.65 17.71
C ILE A 37 -4.53 2.01 16.44
N SER A 38 -4.57 0.69 16.38
CA SER A 38 -5.10 -0.05 15.21
C SER A 38 -6.56 0.29 14.89
N ASN A 39 -7.35 0.76 15.86
CA ASN A 39 -8.69 1.26 15.58
C ASN A 39 -8.71 2.52 14.68
N TRP A 40 -7.61 3.26 14.60
CA TRP A 40 -7.43 4.46 13.78
C TRP A 40 -6.63 4.19 12.50
N TRP A 41 -6.47 2.92 12.14
CA TRP A 41 -5.63 2.49 11.04
C TRP A 41 -5.86 3.26 9.72
N SER A 42 -7.10 3.58 9.40
CA SER A 42 -7.44 4.26 8.15
C SER A 42 -7.03 5.74 8.15
N VAL A 43 -7.11 6.41 9.30
CA VAL A 43 -6.62 7.77 9.47
C VAL A 43 -5.10 7.78 9.35
N VAL A 44 -4.43 6.87 10.05
CA VAL A 44 -2.97 6.71 9.96
C VAL A 44 -2.55 6.42 8.52
N ALA A 45 -3.23 5.48 7.86
CA ALA A 45 -2.95 5.15 6.46
C ALA A 45 -3.14 6.36 5.52
N SER A 46 -4.21 7.12 5.70
CA SER A 46 -4.45 8.33 4.91
C SER A 46 -3.36 9.39 5.11
N ILE A 47 -2.91 9.60 6.35
CA ILE A 47 -1.80 10.54 6.66
C ILE A 47 -0.51 10.06 6.00
N VAL A 48 -0.16 8.77 6.15
CA VAL A 48 1.03 8.19 5.52
C VAL A 48 0.97 8.30 3.99
N ASN A 49 -0.21 8.09 3.40
CA ASN A 49 -0.41 8.28 1.96
C ASN A 49 -0.13 9.72 1.54
N ILE A 50 -0.70 10.69 2.24
CA ILE A 50 -0.50 12.13 1.95
C ILE A 50 0.99 12.49 2.06
N VAL A 51 1.67 12.05 3.11
CA VAL A 51 3.11 12.26 3.28
C VAL A 51 3.90 11.59 2.14
N THR A 52 3.54 10.37 1.77
CA THR A 52 4.18 9.65 0.64
C THR A 52 4.02 10.43 -0.67
N ILE A 53 2.81 10.88 -0.98
CA ILE A 53 2.53 11.68 -2.17
C ILE A 53 3.37 12.95 -2.17
N TRP A 54 3.43 13.66 -1.06
CA TRP A 54 4.26 14.86 -0.89
C TRP A 54 5.74 14.59 -1.17
N VAL A 55 6.28 13.52 -0.59
CA VAL A 55 7.68 13.12 -0.81
C VAL A 55 7.92 12.80 -2.29
N LEU A 56 7.02 12.06 -2.93
CA LEU A 56 7.13 11.73 -4.35
C LEU A 56 7.09 12.98 -5.24
N PHE A 57 6.16 13.91 -5.01
CA PHE A 57 6.10 15.17 -5.74
C PHE A 57 7.35 16.03 -5.53
N PHE A 58 7.86 16.10 -4.30
CA PHE A 58 9.07 16.87 -4.00
C PHE A 58 10.30 16.29 -4.72
N ILE A 59 10.46 14.96 -4.68
CA ILE A 59 11.61 14.30 -5.30
C ILE A 59 11.54 14.41 -6.82
N THR A 60 10.38 14.17 -7.44
CA THR A 60 10.23 14.28 -8.90
C THR A 60 10.51 15.71 -9.38
N LYS A 61 9.97 16.71 -8.67
CA LYS A 61 10.23 18.13 -8.97
C LYS A 61 11.73 18.46 -8.87
N LYS A 62 12.42 17.97 -7.82
CA LYS A 62 13.86 18.18 -7.65
C LYS A 62 14.69 17.52 -8.77
N GLN A 63 14.15 16.48 -9.41
CA GLN A 63 14.79 15.79 -10.53
C GLN A 63 14.44 16.38 -11.89
N GLY A 64 13.67 17.47 -11.94
CA GLY A 64 13.19 18.08 -13.19
C GLY A 64 12.16 17.23 -13.93
N SER A 65 11.44 16.37 -13.21
CA SER A 65 10.42 15.46 -13.68
C SER A 65 9.10 15.71 -12.96
N ASN A 66 8.07 14.97 -13.29
CA ASN A 66 6.78 15.05 -12.61
C ASN A 66 6.24 13.66 -12.25
N TYR A 67 5.17 13.63 -11.45
CA TYR A 67 4.57 12.41 -10.96
C TYR A 67 4.08 11.48 -12.10
N TRP A 68 3.52 12.04 -13.17
CA TRP A 68 2.98 11.27 -14.30
C TRP A 68 4.08 10.58 -15.09
N GLU A 69 5.23 11.24 -15.23
CA GLU A 69 6.42 10.64 -15.81
C GLU A 69 6.99 9.53 -14.92
N LEU A 70 6.96 9.72 -13.59
CA LEU A 70 7.40 8.70 -12.64
C LEU A 70 6.64 7.38 -12.82
N ILE A 71 5.31 7.44 -12.95
CA ILE A 71 4.46 6.25 -13.16
C ILE A 71 4.36 5.84 -14.64
N ASN A 72 5.09 6.51 -15.54
CA ASN A 72 5.05 6.26 -16.98
C ASN A 72 3.64 6.40 -17.60
N TYR A 73 2.86 7.35 -17.09
CA TYR A 73 1.52 7.61 -17.59
C TYR A 73 1.56 8.19 -19.01
N GLN A 74 0.80 7.60 -19.91
CA GLN A 74 0.68 8.06 -21.30
C GLN A 74 -0.79 8.25 -21.67
N LYS A 75 -1.20 9.51 -21.77
CA LYS A 75 -2.59 9.87 -22.09
C LYS A 75 -3.06 9.21 -23.40
N GLY A 76 -4.22 8.57 -23.35
CA GLY A 76 -4.88 7.98 -24.51
C GLY A 76 -4.32 6.64 -25.02
N LYS A 77 -3.28 6.08 -24.36
CA LYS A 77 -2.76 4.75 -24.74
C LYS A 77 -3.54 3.58 -24.17
N THR A 78 -4.28 3.77 -23.08
CA THR A 78 -5.06 2.70 -22.45
C THR A 78 -6.48 2.69 -23.03
N THR A 79 -6.90 1.55 -23.56
CA THR A 79 -8.26 1.36 -24.07
C THR A 79 -9.21 0.92 -22.95
N ALA A 80 -10.51 1.19 -23.12
CA ALA A 80 -11.55 0.72 -22.19
C ALA A 80 -11.50 -0.81 -22.01
N LYS A 81 -11.25 -1.57 -23.09
CA LYS A 81 -11.11 -3.03 -23.04
C LYS A 81 -9.95 -3.45 -22.12
N GLN A 82 -8.79 -2.78 -22.21
CA GLN A 82 -7.65 -3.06 -21.32
C GLN A 82 -7.98 -2.75 -19.87
N ILE A 83 -8.66 -1.64 -19.59
CA ILE A 83 -9.09 -1.29 -18.22
C ILE A 83 -10.01 -2.38 -17.67
N ILE A 84 -11.04 -2.75 -18.39
CA ILE A 84 -11.99 -3.78 -17.95
C ILE A 84 -11.28 -5.12 -17.74
N SER A 85 -10.42 -5.54 -18.68
CA SER A 85 -9.65 -6.78 -18.54
C SER A 85 -8.75 -6.75 -17.31
N MET A 86 -8.04 -5.66 -17.05
CA MET A 86 -7.20 -5.52 -15.85
C MET A 86 -8.03 -5.56 -14.56
N VAL A 87 -9.16 -4.87 -14.51
CA VAL A 87 -10.07 -4.90 -13.35
C VAL A 87 -10.55 -6.32 -13.08
N VAL A 88 -10.99 -7.06 -14.11
CA VAL A 88 -11.42 -8.45 -13.98
C VAL A 88 -10.28 -9.34 -13.45
N VAL A 89 -9.07 -9.21 -14.00
CA VAL A 89 -7.90 -10.00 -13.54
C VAL A 89 -7.56 -9.66 -12.10
N ILE A 90 -7.47 -8.38 -11.74
CA ILE A 90 -7.11 -7.95 -10.37
C ILE A 90 -8.16 -8.46 -9.37
N LEU A 91 -9.44 -8.30 -9.67
CA LEU A 91 -10.51 -8.78 -8.78
C LEU A 91 -10.49 -10.30 -8.66
N SER A 92 -10.36 -11.03 -9.78
CA SER A 92 -10.39 -12.49 -9.75
C SER A 92 -9.17 -13.08 -9.03
N VAL A 93 -7.97 -12.63 -9.38
CA VAL A 93 -6.72 -13.13 -8.78
C VAL A 93 -6.57 -12.65 -7.34
N GLY A 94 -6.86 -11.37 -7.08
CA GLY A 94 -6.77 -10.80 -5.73
C GLY A 94 -7.77 -11.45 -4.76
N MET A 95 -9.02 -11.61 -5.19
CA MET A 95 -10.03 -12.31 -4.35
C MET A 95 -9.68 -13.77 -4.13
N ALA A 96 -9.20 -14.48 -5.15
CA ALA A 96 -8.76 -15.85 -5.00
C ALA A 96 -7.59 -15.98 -4.01
N GLY A 97 -6.60 -15.07 -4.10
CA GLY A 97 -5.50 -14.99 -3.15
C GLY A 97 -5.98 -14.75 -1.72
N MET A 98 -6.84 -13.73 -1.53
CA MET A 98 -7.43 -13.42 -0.21
C MET A 98 -8.22 -14.59 0.38
N PHE A 99 -9.03 -15.27 -0.42
CA PHE A 99 -9.84 -16.40 0.04
C PHE A 99 -8.96 -17.58 0.43
N LEU A 100 -7.98 -17.92 -0.41
CA LEU A 100 -7.02 -18.99 -0.12
C LEU A 100 -6.22 -18.66 1.16
N ALA A 101 -5.68 -17.48 1.27
CA ALA A 101 -4.93 -17.04 2.44
C ALA A 101 -5.79 -17.03 3.71
N GLY A 102 -7.04 -16.56 3.62
CA GLY A 102 -8.00 -16.58 4.72
C GLY A 102 -8.29 -18.00 5.20
N TYR A 103 -8.54 -18.90 4.26
CA TYR A 103 -8.75 -20.32 4.58
C TYR A 103 -7.51 -20.99 5.19
N VAL A 104 -6.34 -20.82 4.59
CA VAL A 104 -5.09 -21.43 5.07
C VAL A 104 -4.69 -20.91 6.45
N CYS A 105 -4.78 -19.59 6.65
CA CYS A 105 -4.33 -18.99 7.91
C CYS A 105 -5.38 -19.02 9.02
N TYR A 106 -6.66 -18.88 8.68
CA TYR A 106 -7.73 -18.66 9.68
C TYR A 106 -8.89 -19.65 9.61
N GLY A 107 -8.95 -20.48 8.58
CA GLY A 107 -10.06 -21.42 8.36
C GLY A 107 -11.37 -20.75 7.95
N VAL A 108 -11.35 -19.48 7.52
CA VAL A 108 -12.55 -18.70 7.17
C VAL A 108 -12.42 -18.01 5.81
N ILE A 109 -13.55 -17.86 5.13
CA ILE A 109 -13.64 -17.20 3.81
C ILE A 109 -14.87 -16.26 3.81
N PRO A 110 -14.71 -14.97 3.52
CA PRO A 110 -13.47 -14.18 3.55
C PRO A 110 -12.99 -13.92 4.98
N TYR A 111 -11.68 -13.74 5.16
CA TYR A 111 -11.14 -13.25 6.43
C TYR A 111 -11.09 -11.71 6.42
N ALA A 112 -11.53 -11.11 7.52
CA ALA A 112 -11.33 -9.68 7.80
C ALA A 112 -10.80 -9.51 9.22
N ALA A 113 -9.79 -8.66 9.39
CA ALA A 113 -9.24 -8.39 10.72
C ALA A 113 -10.32 -7.75 11.62
N PRO A 114 -10.43 -8.15 12.91
CA PRO A 114 -11.53 -7.73 13.78
C PRO A 114 -11.74 -6.22 13.88
N MET A 115 -10.66 -5.42 13.83
CA MET A 115 -10.76 -3.97 13.86
C MET A 115 -11.32 -3.35 12.57
N MET A 116 -11.30 -4.08 11.46
CA MET A 116 -11.85 -3.59 10.17
C MET A 116 -13.35 -3.77 10.06
N ILE A 117 -13.95 -4.64 10.89
CA ILE A 117 -15.38 -4.93 10.88
C ILE A 117 -16.13 -4.33 12.08
N LYS A 118 -15.45 -3.58 12.94
CA LYS A 118 -16.09 -2.86 14.07
C LYS A 118 -16.94 -1.71 13.55
N PRO A 119 -18.07 -1.40 14.19
CA PRO A 119 -18.82 -0.18 13.93
C PRO A 119 -17.94 1.06 14.10
N ILE A 120 -18.00 1.97 13.15
CA ILE A 120 -17.22 3.20 13.15
C ILE A 120 -18.14 4.41 12.96
N PRO A 121 -17.78 5.60 13.47
CA PRO A 121 -18.56 6.82 13.25
C PRO A 121 -18.56 7.23 11.77
N LEU A 122 -19.62 7.93 11.34
CA LEU A 122 -19.84 8.30 9.94
C LEU A 122 -18.64 9.04 9.30
N TRP A 123 -18.03 9.97 10.03
CA TRP A 123 -16.87 10.71 9.51
C TRP A 123 -15.68 9.80 9.19
N LEU A 124 -15.48 8.75 9.99
CA LEU A 124 -14.43 7.75 9.74
C LEU A 124 -14.78 6.85 8.56
N ALA A 125 -16.07 6.52 8.39
CA ALA A 125 -16.55 5.81 7.20
C ALA A 125 -16.31 6.63 5.93
N ILE A 126 -16.52 7.94 5.95
CA ILE A 126 -16.20 8.83 4.82
C ILE A 126 -14.70 8.81 4.49
N ILE A 127 -13.84 8.86 5.51
CA ILE A 127 -12.39 8.74 5.30
C ILE A 127 -12.06 7.40 4.64
N ASN A 128 -12.65 6.30 5.11
CA ASN A 128 -12.39 4.97 4.56
C ASN A 128 -12.84 4.79 3.12
N VAL A 129 -13.97 5.40 2.75
CA VAL A 129 -14.57 5.18 1.42
C VAL A 129 -14.08 6.19 0.38
N VAL A 130 -13.69 7.40 0.80
CA VAL A 130 -13.33 8.49 -0.12
C VAL A 130 -11.84 8.82 -0.04
N VAL A 131 -11.37 9.22 1.15
CA VAL A 131 -10.00 9.74 1.30
C VAL A 131 -8.96 8.64 1.14
N LEU A 132 -9.17 7.53 1.83
CA LEU A 132 -8.22 6.43 1.84
C LEU A 132 -7.99 5.83 0.44
N PRO A 133 -9.01 5.43 -0.34
CA PRO A 133 -8.79 4.85 -1.67
C PRO A 133 -8.07 5.80 -2.63
N ILE A 134 -8.48 7.07 -2.65
CA ILE A 134 -7.86 8.07 -3.53
C ILE A 134 -6.39 8.27 -3.17
N THR A 135 -6.10 8.51 -1.89
CA THR A 135 -4.72 8.74 -1.44
C THR A 135 -3.86 7.49 -1.58
N THR A 136 -4.44 6.28 -1.37
CA THR A 136 -3.76 5.00 -1.56
C THR A 136 -3.34 4.82 -3.02
N ALA A 137 -4.25 5.05 -3.97
CA ALA A 137 -3.94 4.92 -5.39
C ALA A 137 -2.71 5.78 -5.76
N PHE A 138 -2.73 7.07 -5.43
CA PHE A 138 -1.60 7.96 -5.74
C PHE A 138 -0.31 7.58 -4.98
N ALA A 139 -0.39 7.24 -3.71
CA ALA A 139 0.79 6.90 -2.92
C ALA A 139 1.44 5.60 -3.38
N GLU A 140 0.63 4.56 -3.62
CA GLU A 140 1.11 3.22 -3.93
C GLU A 140 1.56 3.09 -5.38
N GLU A 141 0.82 3.65 -6.34
CA GLU A 141 1.26 3.67 -7.73
C GLU A 141 2.57 4.44 -7.88
N GLY A 142 2.69 5.63 -7.28
CA GLY A 142 3.92 6.40 -7.33
C GLY A 142 5.10 5.68 -6.70
N LEU A 143 4.90 4.99 -5.58
CA LEU A 143 5.96 4.30 -4.88
C LEU A 143 6.30 2.94 -5.54
N TYR A 144 5.32 2.04 -5.67
CA TYR A 144 5.60 0.67 -6.10
C TYR A 144 5.77 0.54 -7.61
N LEU A 145 4.93 1.21 -8.40
CA LEU A 145 5.10 1.25 -9.85
C LEU A 145 6.20 2.25 -10.24
N GLY A 146 6.12 3.48 -9.76
CA GLY A 146 7.03 4.57 -10.16
C GLY A 146 8.45 4.36 -9.66
N CYS A 147 8.66 4.20 -8.36
CA CYS A 147 9.99 4.03 -7.77
C CYS A 147 10.47 2.57 -7.77
N GLY A 148 9.58 1.59 -7.84
CA GLY A 148 9.90 0.18 -7.92
C GLY A 148 10.05 -0.29 -9.37
N VAL A 149 8.93 -0.70 -9.98
CA VAL A 149 8.91 -1.36 -11.29
C VAL A 149 9.66 -0.55 -12.37
N ASN A 150 9.43 0.76 -12.44
CA ASN A 150 10.02 1.60 -13.49
C ASN A 150 11.52 1.90 -13.29
N GLN A 151 12.05 1.81 -12.06
CA GLN A 151 13.44 2.19 -11.77
C GLN A 151 14.39 1.00 -11.64
N ILE A 152 13.90 -0.17 -11.27
CA ILE A 152 14.74 -1.36 -11.10
C ILE A 152 15.06 -1.99 -12.46
N LYS A 153 16.36 -2.21 -12.75
CA LYS A 153 16.82 -2.74 -14.03
C LYS A 153 16.53 -4.22 -14.21
N ASN A 154 16.75 -4.99 -13.14
CA ASN A 154 16.50 -6.43 -13.17
C ASN A 154 15.00 -6.68 -13.15
N LYS A 155 14.45 -7.29 -14.21
CA LYS A 155 13.02 -7.53 -14.37
C LYS A 155 12.38 -8.36 -13.24
N TYR A 156 13.11 -9.29 -12.68
CA TYR A 156 12.61 -10.13 -11.57
C TYR A 156 12.56 -9.32 -10.27
N MET A 157 13.61 -8.55 -10.00
CA MET A 157 13.63 -7.65 -8.85
C MET A 157 12.64 -6.48 -8.98
N ALA A 158 12.37 -6.03 -10.20
CA ALA A 158 11.37 -5.00 -10.47
C ALA A 158 9.93 -5.45 -10.11
N ILE A 159 9.69 -6.74 -10.08
CA ILE A 159 8.41 -7.33 -9.62
C ILE A 159 8.50 -7.73 -8.15
N ALA A 160 9.54 -8.48 -7.79
CA ALA A 160 9.65 -9.08 -6.47
C ALA A 160 9.81 -8.06 -5.34
N ALA A 161 10.65 -7.03 -5.51
CA ALA A 161 10.90 -6.06 -4.46
C ALA A 161 9.66 -5.18 -4.16
N PRO A 162 8.97 -4.57 -5.15
CA PRO A 162 7.72 -3.87 -4.89
C PRO A 162 6.64 -4.74 -4.27
N ALA A 163 6.46 -5.98 -4.75
CA ALA A 163 5.48 -6.91 -4.19
C ALA A 163 5.80 -7.26 -2.73
N PHE A 164 7.06 -7.52 -2.41
CA PHE A 164 7.51 -7.79 -1.04
C PHE A 164 7.20 -6.61 -0.11
N PHE A 165 7.60 -5.38 -0.45
CA PHE A 165 7.36 -4.23 0.40
C PHE A 165 5.88 -3.84 0.45
N PHE A 166 5.11 -4.10 -0.60
CA PHE A 166 3.67 -3.94 -0.62
C PHE A 166 2.99 -4.89 0.39
N ALA A 167 3.33 -6.17 0.38
CA ALA A 167 2.82 -7.14 1.34
C ALA A 167 3.26 -6.80 2.77
N LEU A 168 4.53 -6.44 2.95
CA LEU A 168 5.11 -6.09 4.25
C LEU A 168 4.41 -4.88 4.88
N GLN A 169 4.16 -3.81 4.13
CA GLN A 169 3.43 -2.65 4.68
C GLN A 169 2.03 -3.02 5.16
N HIS A 170 1.31 -3.86 4.40
CA HIS A 170 -0.02 -4.31 4.77
C HIS A 170 -0.03 -5.24 5.99
N SER A 171 1.09 -5.90 6.27
CA SER A 171 1.26 -6.70 7.48
C SER A 171 1.29 -5.87 8.76
N PHE A 172 1.66 -4.59 8.67
CA PHE A 172 1.65 -3.66 9.79
C PHE A 172 0.34 -2.90 9.95
N ILE A 173 -0.62 -3.09 9.04
CA ILE A 173 -1.92 -2.46 9.07
C ILE A 173 -2.98 -3.57 8.99
N PRO A 174 -3.91 -3.64 9.90
CA PRO A 174 -4.11 -2.87 11.13
C PRO A 174 -3.45 -3.49 12.38
N THR A 175 -2.78 -4.63 12.24
CA THR A 175 -2.27 -5.41 13.38
C THR A 175 -0.75 -5.51 13.29
N LEU A 176 -0.05 -5.02 14.35
CA LEU A 176 1.40 -5.14 14.46
C LEU A 176 1.79 -6.45 15.15
N PHE A 177 2.90 -7.05 14.67
CA PHE A 177 3.58 -8.20 15.29
C PHE A 177 2.75 -9.49 15.41
N ASP A 178 1.62 -9.59 14.74
CA ASP A 178 0.91 -10.86 14.59
C ASP A 178 1.51 -11.65 13.42
N THR A 179 2.33 -12.66 13.74
CA THR A 179 3.00 -13.52 12.74
C THR A 179 2.00 -14.17 11.80
N LYS A 180 0.85 -14.60 12.30
CA LYS A 180 -0.20 -15.23 11.49
C LYS A 180 -0.78 -14.24 10.47
N TYR A 181 -1.00 -12.99 10.89
CA TYR A 181 -1.46 -11.94 10.02
C TYR A 181 -0.41 -11.54 8.98
N ILE A 182 0.87 -11.51 9.34
CA ILE A 182 1.97 -11.28 8.40
C ILE A 182 1.96 -12.34 7.31
N VAL A 183 1.92 -13.62 7.68
CA VAL A 183 1.83 -14.73 6.70
C VAL A 183 0.59 -14.58 5.81
N TYR A 184 -0.57 -14.29 6.39
CA TYR A 184 -1.79 -14.02 5.64
C TYR A 184 -1.60 -12.93 4.58
N ARG A 185 -0.96 -11.80 4.93
CA ARG A 185 -0.76 -10.68 4.01
C ARG A 185 0.26 -10.95 2.90
N PHE A 186 1.21 -11.86 3.13
CA PHE A 186 2.12 -12.33 2.09
C PHE A 186 1.50 -13.36 1.14
N LEU A 187 0.45 -14.04 1.57
CA LEU A 187 -0.29 -15.01 0.74
C LEU A 187 -1.48 -14.38 0.00
N SER A 188 -1.98 -13.22 0.46
CA SER A 188 -3.12 -12.51 -0.12
C SER A 188 -2.67 -11.42 -1.09
#